data_76cef2aa7c0042d2d1f4e3b5a882ea1d
#
_entry.id   76cef2aa7c0042d2d1f4e3b5a882ea1d
#
_cell.length_a   1.000
_cell.length_b   1.000
_cell.length_c   1.000
_cell.angle_alpha   90.00
_cell.angle_beta   90.00
_cell.angle_gamma   90.00
#
_symmetry.space_group_name_H-M   'P 1'
#
loop_
_entity.id
_entity.type
_entity.pdbx_description
1 polymer ?
#
loop_
_entity_poly.entity_id
_entity_poly.type
_entity_poly.pdbx_seq_one_letter_code
_entity_poly.pdbx_strand_id
1 'polypeptide(L)'
;MDDIESPNAWQRLTPNTKMGLIGGGSVIVVIALVAVLAFGGSDGQAAAPSSTTASTTTTTSAPAITTTTEPEKGPVAPLTGLRLVDLATATRPALAVKIDNLDAPRESAVPQRGLPKADIVFEELVEGNITRLVAIFQSQSPGQVGPVRSGRTTDVHLLPQLGRVLMAWSGGNGGVVGAIRNSPAIIDVGYDRASGNYFRDRSRRAPHNLYVQANDLWGLAPADAPAPGPLFQ
;
A
#
# COMPACT_ATOMS: atom_id res chain seq x y z
N MET A 1 -1.52 -14.39 52.43
CA MET A 1 -2.32 -13.50 51.59
C MET A 1 -1.87 -13.85 50.18
N ASP A 2 -2.48 -14.90 49.63
CA ASP A 2 -2.02 -15.59 48.42
C ASP A 2 -2.86 -15.07 47.25
N ASP A 3 -2.22 -14.31 46.37
CA ASP A 3 -2.82 -13.88 45.09
C ASP A 3 -2.79 -15.05 44.09
N ILE A 4 -3.95 -15.64 43.89
CA ILE A 4 -4.17 -16.71 42.89
C ILE A 4 -4.27 -16.05 41.51
N GLU A 5 -3.18 -16.11 40.73
CA GLU A 5 -3.21 -15.83 39.32
C GLU A 5 -4.16 -16.81 38.60
N SER A 6 -5.21 -16.29 37.98
CA SER A 6 -6.10 -17.10 37.13
C SER A 6 -5.41 -17.43 35.79
N PRO A 7 -5.34 -18.71 35.39
CA PRO A 7 -4.70 -19.12 34.16
C PRO A 7 -5.51 -18.66 32.94
N ASN A 8 -4.80 -18.11 31.93
CA ASN A 8 -5.35 -17.67 30.66
C ASN A 8 -6.12 -18.79 29.92
N ALA A 9 -7.19 -18.41 29.24
CA ALA A 9 -8.11 -19.31 28.53
C ALA A 9 -7.44 -20.31 27.55
N TRP A 10 -6.21 -20.05 27.13
CA TRP A 10 -5.41 -20.90 26.25
C TRP A 10 -4.87 -22.18 26.88
N GLN A 11 -4.87 -22.30 28.19
CA GLN A 11 -4.35 -23.49 28.92
C GLN A 11 -5.38 -24.60 29.06
N ARG A 12 -6.63 -24.39 28.62
CA ARG A 12 -7.74 -25.36 28.76
C ARG A 12 -7.99 -26.28 27.58
N LEU A 13 -7.15 -26.20 26.53
CA LEU A 13 -7.29 -27.08 25.37
C LEU A 13 -6.52 -28.39 25.60
N THR A 14 -7.24 -29.48 25.65
CA THR A 14 -6.70 -30.85 25.83
C THR A 14 -5.86 -31.30 24.60
N PRO A 15 -4.89 -32.20 24.78
CA PRO A 15 -3.92 -32.58 23.71
C PRO A 15 -4.51 -33.21 22.44
N ASN A 16 -5.75 -33.66 22.45
CA ASN A 16 -6.35 -34.40 21.35
C ASN A 16 -6.93 -33.53 20.21
N THR A 17 -6.88 -32.19 20.33
CA THR A 17 -7.35 -31.29 19.25
C THR A 17 -6.23 -30.84 18.30
N LYS A 18 -5.00 -31.33 18.51
CA LYS A 18 -3.82 -30.89 17.73
C LYS A 18 -3.42 -31.80 16.57
N MET A 19 -4.18 -32.86 16.30
CA MET A 19 -3.83 -33.81 15.25
C MET A 19 -4.95 -33.90 14.20
N GLY A 20 -4.89 -33.05 13.22
CA GLY A 20 -5.76 -33.09 12.05
C GLY A 20 -5.68 -31.82 11.22
N LEU A 21 -4.63 -31.62 10.46
CA LEU A 21 -4.62 -31.00 9.12
C LEU A 21 -3.21 -30.95 8.55
N ILE A 22 -2.76 -32.12 8.05
CA ILE A 22 -1.68 -32.16 7.05
C ILE A 22 -2.28 -32.96 5.88
N GLY A 23 -2.39 -32.33 4.74
CA GLY A 23 -2.70 -33.05 3.52
C GLY A 23 -3.52 -32.24 2.52
N GLY A 24 -2.94 -31.99 1.37
CA GLY A 24 -3.69 -31.72 0.16
C GLY A 24 -3.43 -30.36 -0.49
N GLY A 25 -2.34 -30.25 -1.24
CA GLY A 25 -2.18 -29.20 -2.24
C GLY A 25 -3.16 -29.44 -3.40
N SER A 26 -3.80 -28.38 -3.85
CA SER A 26 -4.39 -28.30 -5.19
C SER A 26 -4.34 -26.87 -5.64
N VAL A 27 -3.43 -26.62 -6.58
CA VAL A 27 -3.39 -25.40 -7.40
C VAL A 27 -4.56 -25.50 -8.37
N ILE A 28 -5.55 -24.66 -8.23
CA ILE A 28 -6.60 -24.47 -9.26
C ILE A 28 -6.31 -23.13 -9.96
N VAL A 29 -5.78 -23.24 -11.17
CA VAL A 29 -5.71 -22.13 -12.13
C VAL A 29 -7.09 -22.04 -12.79
N VAL A 30 -7.85 -20.98 -12.50
CA VAL A 30 -9.09 -20.69 -13.21
C VAL A 30 -8.77 -19.74 -14.36
N ILE A 31 -8.73 -20.29 -15.58
CA ILE A 31 -8.72 -19.50 -16.81
C ILE A 31 -10.20 -19.21 -17.15
N ALA A 32 -10.62 -17.97 -17.02
CA ALA A 32 -11.93 -17.54 -17.49
C ALA A 32 -11.90 -17.33 -19.01
N LEU A 33 -12.52 -18.22 -19.74
CA LEU A 33 -12.75 -18.13 -21.19
C LEU A 33 -14.05 -17.33 -21.41
N VAL A 34 -13.95 -16.13 -21.95
CA VAL A 34 -15.13 -15.36 -22.37
C VAL A 34 -15.54 -15.83 -23.76
N ALA A 35 -16.66 -16.54 -23.85
CA ALA A 35 -17.31 -16.90 -25.10
C ALA A 35 -18.27 -15.78 -25.53
N VAL A 36 -17.98 -15.15 -26.65
CA VAL A 36 -18.90 -14.23 -27.34
C VAL A 36 -19.84 -15.08 -28.21
N LEU A 37 -21.11 -15.14 -27.81
CA LEU A 37 -22.18 -15.71 -28.67
C LEU A 37 -22.75 -14.60 -29.55
N ALA A 38 -22.46 -14.68 -30.83
CA ALA A 38 -23.14 -13.93 -31.86
C ALA A 38 -24.47 -14.66 -32.22
N PHE A 39 -25.61 -13.99 -32.09
CA PHE A 39 -26.87 -14.42 -32.68
C PHE A 39 -27.14 -13.57 -33.92
N GLY A 40 -27.24 -14.24 -35.06
CA GLY A 40 -27.70 -13.70 -36.33
C GLY A 40 -29.22 -13.83 -36.49
N GLY A 41 -29.79 -13.06 -37.35
CA GLY A 41 -31.18 -13.11 -37.87
C GLY A 41 -31.47 -11.81 -38.62
N SER A 42 -31.42 -11.82 -39.78
CA SER A 42 -32.09 -11.99 -41.10
C SER A 42 -33.07 -10.85 -41.46
N ASP A 43 -32.84 -10.31 -42.64
CA ASP A 43 -33.75 -9.86 -43.69
C ASP A 43 -34.55 -8.54 -43.54
N GLY A 44 -34.34 -7.67 -44.57
CA GLY A 44 -35.19 -6.55 -44.89
C GLY A 44 -34.57 -5.61 -45.92
N GLN A 45 -34.72 -5.99 -47.20
CA GLN A 45 -34.32 -5.26 -48.38
C GLN A 45 -35.31 -4.13 -48.68
N ALA A 46 -34.84 -2.91 -48.87
CA ALA A 46 -35.56 -1.87 -49.67
C ALA A 46 -34.61 -0.78 -50.17
N ALA A 47 -34.87 -0.39 -51.40
CA ALA A 47 -34.11 0.31 -52.39
C ALA A 47 -33.64 1.76 -52.07
N ALA A 48 -32.62 2.15 -52.83
CA ALA A 48 -32.04 3.50 -52.95
C ALA A 48 -33.01 4.55 -53.48
N PRO A 49 -32.70 5.85 -53.30
CA PRO A 49 -32.22 6.60 -54.45
C PRO A 49 -30.94 7.45 -54.18
N SER A 50 -30.17 7.53 -55.22
CA SER A 50 -28.95 8.31 -55.35
C SER A 50 -29.23 9.82 -55.20
N SER A 51 -28.45 10.51 -54.40
CA SER A 51 -28.28 11.95 -54.44
C SER A 51 -26.80 12.25 -54.37
N THR A 52 -26.28 12.72 -55.50
CA THR A 52 -24.93 13.22 -55.68
C THR A 52 -24.83 14.58 -54.99
N THR A 53 -24.09 14.64 -53.90
CA THR A 53 -23.70 15.91 -53.26
C THR A 53 -22.18 16.01 -53.29
N ALA A 54 -21.68 17.03 -54.00
CA ALA A 54 -20.27 17.35 -54.10
C ALA A 54 -19.69 17.68 -52.71
N SER A 55 -18.71 16.89 -52.24
CA SER A 55 -17.95 17.17 -51.02
C SER A 55 -16.85 18.18 -51.36
N THR A 56 -17.01 19.39 -50.87
CA THR A 56 -15.93 20.37 -50.82
C THR A 56 -15.01 19.97 -49.66
N THR A 57 -13.84 19.46 -50.01
CA THR A 57 -12.80 19.11 -49.02
C THR A 57 -12.13 20.38 -48.54
N THR A 58 -12.55 20.89 -47.41
CA THR A 58 -11.83 21.94 -46.67
C THR A 58 -10.71 21.26 -45.87
N THR A 59 -9.49 21.34 -46.38
CA THR A 59 -8.29 20.91 -45.68
C THR A 59 -8.03 21.88 -44.50
N THR A 60 -8.56 21.59 -43.33
CA THR A 60 -8.17 22.27 -42.10
C THR A 60 -6.81 21.72 -41.65
N SER A 61 -5.76 22.49 -41.96
CA SER A 61 -4.43 22.27 -41.39
C SER A 61 -4.51 22.42 -39.86
N ALA A 62 -4.41 21.32 -39.15
CA ALA A 62 -4.26 21.34 -37.69
C ALA A 62 -2.91 22.01 -37.36
N PRO A 63 -2.86 22.93 -36.37
CA PRO A 63 -1.58 23.47 -35.93
C PRO A 63 -0.74 22.34 -35.35
N ALA A 64 0.46 22.15 -35.83
CA ALA A 64 1.45 21.27 -35.29
C ALA A 64 1.81 21.79 -33.88
N ILE A 65 1.31 21.13 -32.83
CA ILE A 65 1.76 21.37 -31.47
C ILE A 65 3.13 20.73 -31.34
N THR A 66 4.16 21.49 -31.67
CA THR A 66 5.54 21.12 -31.36
C THR A 66 5.74 21.45 -29.88
N THR A 67 5.33 20.53 -29.00
CA THR A 67 5.71 20.59 -27.59
C THR A 67 7.12 20.01 -27.47
N THR A 68 8.13 20.80 -27.82
CA THR A 68 9.50 20.53 -27.40
C THR A 68 9.56 20.87 -25.92
N THR A 69 9.16 19.93 -25.05
CA THR A 69 9.42 20.05 -23.63
C THR A 69 10.88 19.69 -23.42
N GLU A 70 11.75 20.71 -23.38
CA GLU A 70 13.10 20.55 -22.84
C GLU A 70 12.95 19.92 -21.44
N PRO A 71 13.67 18.80 -21.13
CA PRO A 71 13.56 18.19 -19.83
C PRO A 71 13.97 19.22 -18.77
N GLU A 72 13.01 19.65 -17.99
CA GLU A 72 13.26 20.62 -16.94
C GLU A 72 14.34 20.08 -16.00
N LYS A 73 15.44 20.82 -15.82
CA LYS A 73 16.59 20.47 -14.98
C LYS A 73 16.19 20.61 -13.51
N GLY A 74 16.30 19.54 -12.73
CA GLY A 74 16.08 19.56 -11.27
C GLY A 74 16.03 18.15 -10.69
N PRO A 75 16.18 18.01 -9.36
CA PRO A 75 16.18 16.71 -8.71
C PRO A 75 14.82 16.04 -8.86
N VAL A 76 14.84 14.72 -9.05
CA VAL A 76 13.68 13.85 -9.13
C VAL A 76 13.57 13.01 -7.86
N ALA A 77 12.35 12.67 -7.50
CA ALA A 77 12.07 11.76 -6.40
C ALA A 77 12.55 10.34 -6.77
N PRO A 78 13.41 9.71 -5.98
CA PRO A 78 14.02 8.44 -6.34
C PRO A 78 13.01 7.30 -6.48
N LEU A 79 11.88 7.37 -5.78
CA LEU A 79 10.87 6.33 -5.79
C LEU A 79 9.83 6.48 -6.92
N THR A 80 9.72 7.64 -7.53
CA THR A 80 8.69 7.91 -8.56
C THR A 80 9.26 8.41 -9.88
N GLY A 81 10.50 8.90 -9.90
CA GLY A 81 11.08 9.58 -11.05
C GLY A 81 10.45 10.95 -11.36
N LEU A 82 9.48 11.39 -10.55
CA LEU A 82 8.83 12.68 -10.71
C LEU A 82 9.67 13.79 -10.07
N ARG A 83 9.49 15.03 -10.53
CA ARG A 83 10.16 16.18 -9.93
C ARG A 83 9.79 16.35 -8.46
N LEU A 84 10.79 16.63 -7.64
CA LEU A 84 10.57 16.99 -6.25
C LEU A 84 9.93 18.37 -6.17
N VAL A 85 8.78 18.43 -5.50
CA VAL A 85 8.12 19.71 -5.15
C VAL A 85 8.85 20.38 -3.99
N ASP A 86 9.31 19.58 -3.04
CA ASP A 86 10.09 20.04 -1.88
C ASP A 86 11.48 19.42 -1.91
N LEU A 87 12.49 20.24 -2.16
CA LEU A 87 13.89 19.82 -2.26
C LEU A 87 14.43 19.29 -0.92
N ALA A 88 13.87 19.72 0.21
CA ALA A 88 14.28 19.22 1.52
C ALA A 88 13.98 17.70 1.68
N THR A 89 13.10 17.16 0.84
CA THR A 89 12.79 15.73 0.86
C THR A 89 13.83 14.87 0.13
N ALA A 90 14.70 15.47 -0.68
CA ALA A 90 15.62 14.74 -1.56
C ALA A 90 16.56 13.76 -0.81
N THR A 91 16.97 14.12 0.40
CA THR A 91 17.98 13.39 1.18
C THR A 91 17.40 12.55 2.32
N ARG A 92 16.10 12.66 2.60
CA ARG A 92 15.50 11.91 3.71
C ARG A 92 15.28 10.43 3.35
N PRO A 93 15.37 9.51 4.32
CA PRO A 93 15.06 8.11 4.10
C PRO A 93 13.57 7.91 3.76
N ALA A 94 13.25 6.79 3.13
CA ALA A 94 11.85 6.40 2.95
C ALA A 94 11.19 6.07 4.29
N LEU A 95 9.90 6.37 4.40
CA LEU A 95 9.03 6.01 5.51
C LEU A 95 7.97 5.02 5.02
N ALA A 96 7.99 3.81 5.55
CA ALA A 96 6.97 2.80 5.33
C ALA A 96 5.94 2.85 6.47
N VAL A 97 4.67 2.94 6.15
CA VAL A 97 3.58 2.86 7.14
C VAL A 97 2.70 1.66 6.84
N LYS A 98 2.59 0.74 7.81
CA LYS A 98 1.69 -0.41 7.71
C LYS A 98 0.26 0.00 8.00
N ILE A 99 -0.62 -0.10 7.02
CA ILE A 99 -1.97 0.42 7.06
C ILE A 99 -2.99 -0.71 6.95
N ASP A 100 -4.07 -0.58 7.70
CA ASP A 100 -5.22 -1.47 7.65
C ASP A 100 -5.99 -1.30 6.34
N ASN A 101 -6.44 -2.42 5.77
CA ASN A 101 -7.25 -2.42 4.55
C ASN A 101 -8.53 -3.25 4.69
N LEU A 102 -8.95 -3.54 5.93
CA LEU A 102 -10.22 -4.21 6.16
C LEU A 102 -11.39 -3.29 5.80
N ASP A 103 -12.28 -3.77 4.95
CA ASP A 103 -13.58 -3.15 4.68
C ASP A 103 -14.68 -4.19 4.82
N ALA A 104 -15.40 -4.11 5.94
CA ALA A 104 -16.48 -5.03 6.29
C ALA A 104 -17.66 -4.24 6.90
N PRO A 105 -18.89 -4.76 6.82
CA PRO A 105 -20.10 -4.02 7.20
C PRO A 105 -20.15 -3.47 8.63
N ARG A 106 -19.40 -4.10 9.56
CA ARG A 106 -19.37 -3.72 10.97
C ARG A 106 -18.02 -3.19 11.44
N GLU A 107 -16.98 -3.38 10.62
CA GLU A 107 -15.60 -3.03 10.94
C GLU A 107 -14.91 -2.56 9.68
N SER A 108 -14.58 -1.29 9.57
CA SER A 108 -13.92 -0.75 8.39
C SER A 108 -12.74 0.13 8.76
N ALA A 109 -11.65 -0.07 8.06
CA ALA A 109 -10.48 0.80 8.08
C ALA A 109 -10.60 1.94 7.04
N VAL A 110 -11.53 1.81 6.12
CA VAL A 110 -11.77 2.77 5.03
C VAL A 110 -12.65 3.93 5.51
N PRO A 111 -12.41 5.17 5.06
CA PRO A 111 -11.28 5.60 4.25
C PRO A 111 -9.99 5.72 5.09
N GLN A 112 -8.88 5.30 4.49
CA GLN A 112 -7.56 5.50 5.07
C GLN A 112 -7.12 6.96 4.91
N ARG A 113 -6.26 7.46 5.85
CA ARG A 113 -5.64 8.77 5.73
C ARG A 113 -4.22 8.67 5.21
N GLY A 114 -3.81 9.65 4.42
CA GLY A 114 -2.45 9.84 3.94
C GLY A 114 -2.11 9.12 2.64
N LEU A 115 -2.84 8.10 2.21
CA LEU A 115 -2.56 7.30 1.01
C LEU A 115 -2.35 8.13 -0.28
N PRO A 116 -3.11 9.19 -0.58
CA PRO A 116 -2.90 9.96 -1.80
C PRO A 116 -1.54 10.65 -1.93
N LYS A 117 -0.76 10.71 -0.84
CA LYS A 117 0.60 11.27 -0.82
C LYS A 117 1.69 10.19 -0.79
N ALA A 118 1.33 8.93 -0.88
CA ALA A 118 2.30 7.85 -0.95
C ALA A 118 2.97 7.85 -2.34
N ASP A 119 4.29 7.63 -2.33
CA ASP A 119 5.07 7.43 -3.55
C ASP A 119 4.79 6.04 -4.14
N ILE A 120 4.65 5.04 -3.26
CA ILE A 120 4.35 3.65 -3.62
C ILE A 120 3.39 3.08 -2.58
N VAL A 121 2.47 2.23 -3.01
CA VAL A 121 1.62 1.44 -2.11
C VAL A 121 1.74 -0.03 -2.51
N PHE A 122 2.19 -0.86 -1.58
CA PHE A 122 2.15 -2.30 -1.72
C PHE A 122 0.90 -2.83 -1.02
N GLU A 123 0.21 -3.76 -1.64
CA GLU A 123 -0.88 -4.50 -1.03
C GLU A 123 -0.42 -5.92 -0.72
N GLU A 124 -0.57 -6.35 0.52
CA GLU A 124 -0.10 -7.63 1.03
C GLU A 124 -1.25 -8.45 1.58
N LEU A 125 -1.37 -9.70 1.14
CA LEU A 125 -2.26 -10.66 1.75
C LEU A 125 -1.78 -11.02 3.17
N VAL A 126 -2.72 -11.02 4.11
CA VAL A 126 -2.47 -11.42 5.51
C VAL A 126 -3.46 -12.49 5.94
N GLU A 127 -3.49 -12.84 7.24
CA GLU A 127 -4.39 -13.87 7.76
C GLU A 127 -5.87 -13.49 7.55
N GLY A 128 -6.73 -14.49 7.46
CA GLY A 128 -8.17 -14.29 7.32
C GLY A 128 -8.59 -13.84 5.92
N ASN A 129 -7.75 -14.05 4.91
CA ASN A 129 -8.01 -13.67 3.52
C ASN A 129 -8.32 -12.17 3.34
N ILE A 130 -7.70 -11.35 4.18
CA ILE A 130 -7.75 -9.88 4.09
C ILE A 130 -6.40 -9.35 3.65
N THR A 131 -6.35 -8.09 3.27
CA THR A 131 -5.09 -7.43 2.90
C THR A 131 -4.71 -6.33 3.87
N ARG A 132 -3.46 -5.91 3.82
CA ARG A 132 -2.92 -4.70 4.42
C ARG A 132 -2.11 -3.95 3.38
N LEU A 133 -2.03 -2.64 3.57
CA LEU A 133 -1.21 -1.80 2.72
C LEU A 133 0.10 -1.47 3.43
N VAL A 134 1.17 -1.36 2.64
CA VAL A 134 2.43 -0.74 3.04
C VAL A 134 2.58 0.50 2.18
N ALA A 135 2.27 1.66 2.75
CA ALA A 135 2.39 2.94 2.06
C ALA A 135 3.79 3.51 2.30
N ILE A 136 4.49 3.84 1.23
CA ILE A 136 5.84 4.38 1.23
C ILE A 136 5.79 5.86 0.91
N PHE A 137 6.41 6.66 1.75
CA PHE A 137 6.49 8.11 1.62
C PHE A 137 7.96 8.53 1.60
N GLN A 138 8.32 9.39 0.66
CA GLN A 138 9.63 10.02 0.58
C GLN A 138 9.52 11.43 -0.02
N SER A 139 8.86 11.58 -1.18
CA SER A 139 8.80 12.85 -1.91
C SER A 139 7.80 13.85 -1.30
N GLN A 140 6.78 13.36 -0.58
CA GLN A 140 5.73 14.17 0.00
C GLN A 140 5.58 13.95 1.51
N SER A 141 5.06 14.95 2.20
CA SER A 141 4.76 14.92 3.64
C SER A 141 3.27 14.67 3.86
N PRO A 142 2.86 13.45 4.27
CA PRO A 142 1.46 13.06 4.32
C PRO A 142 0.67 13.61 5.51
N GLY A 143 1.35 14.07 6.57
CA GLY A 143 0.72 14.45 7.83
C GLY A 143 0.27 13.23 8.62
N GLN A 144 -1.02 13.09 8.84
CA GLN A 144 -1.60 11.94 9.53
C GLN A 144 -1.78 10.76 8.58
N VAL A 145 -1.32 9.57 9.01
CA VAL A 145 -1.43 8.33 8.24
C VAL A 145 -2.07 7.23 9.08
N GLY A 146 -2.92 6.43 8.47
CA GLY A 146 -3.52 5.26 9.09
C GLY A 146 -4.89 4.88 8.54
N PRO A 147 -5.58 3.91 9.20
CA PRO A 147 -5.25 3.29 10.50
C PRO A 147 -4.00 2.41 10.45
N VAL A 148 -3.10 2.59 11.41
CA VAL A 148 -1.85 1.82 11.50
C VAL A 148 -2.14 0.42 12.04
N ARG A 149 -1.49 -0.60 11.45
CA ARG A 149 -1.69 -2.00 11.81
C ARG A 149 -0.38 -2.77 12.01
N SER A 150 -0.56 -4.02 12.43
CA SER A 150 0.57 -4.89 12.73
C SER A 150 1.38 -5.25 11.50
N GLY A 151 2.70 -5.32 11.68
CA GLY A 151 3.63 -5.82 10.68
C GLY A 151 3.47 -7.32 10.42
N ARG A 152 4.17 -7.79 9.40
CA ARG A 152 4.27 -9.20 8.99
C ARG A 152 5.71 -9.51 8.60
N THR A 153 6.06 -10.77 8.53
CA THR A 153 7.40 -11.18 8.09
C THR A 153 7.67 -10.81 6.64
N THR A 154 6.64 -10.67 5.81
CA THR A 154 6.75 -10.16 4.43
C THR A 154 7.36 -8.77 4.35
N ASP A 155 7.13 -7.91 5.35
CA ASP A 155 7.71 -6.56 5.40
C ASP A 155 9.25 -6.60 5.40
N VAL A 156 9.85 -7.61 6.08
CA VAL A 156 11.31 -7.78 6.15
C VAL A 156 11.92 -8.14 4.80
N HIS A 157 11.15 -8.76 3.92
CA HIS A 157 11.57 -9.13 2.58
C HIS A 157 11.25 -8.04 1.55
N LEU A 158 10.17 -7.30 1.77
CA LEU A 158 9.71 -6.25 0.88
C LEU A 158 10.55 -4.97 1.00
N LEU A 159 10.80 -4.50 2.22
CA LEU A 159 11.36 -3.17 2.46
C LEU A 159 12.84 -3.00 2.05
N PRO A 160 13.72 -4.02 2.09
CA PRO A 160 15.13 -3.84 1.74
C PRO A 160 15.41 -3.30 0.34
N GLN A 161 14.50 -3.49 -0.62
CA GLN A 161 14.62 -2.93 -1.96
C GLN A 161 14.60 -1.39 -1.98
N LEU A 162 14.08 -0.77 -0.91
CA LEU A 162 13.99 0.68 -0.74
C LEU A 162 15.19 1.26 0.04
N GLY A 163 16.19 0.42 0.35
CA GLY A 163 17.31 0.76 1.20
C GLY A 163 16.99 0.64 2.69
N ARG A 164 17.48 1.57 3.51
CA ARG A 164 17.22 1.59 4.95
C ARG A 164 16.05 2.52 5.27
N VAL A 165 14.90 1.95 5.64
CA VAL A 165 13.63 2.65 5.78
C VAL A 165 13.16 2.76 7.22
N LEU A 166 12.50 3.88 7.57
CA LEU A 166 11.71 3.94 8.80
C LEU A 166 10.43 3.12 8.62
N MET A 167 10.08 2.31 9.61
CA MET A 167 8.84 1.53 9.55
C MET A 167 7.92 1.87 10.72
N ALA A 168 6.76 2.45 10.39
CA ALA A 168 5.67 2.73 11.32
C ALA A 168 4.64 1.59 11.27
N TRP A 169 4.39 0.97 12.44
CA TRP A 169 3.53 -0.20 12.58
C TRP A 169 3.03 -0.33 14.02
N SER A 170 2.02 -1.15 14.27
CA SER A 170 1.38 -1.25 15.59
C SER A 170 1.72 -2.53 16.37
N GLY A 171 2.81 -3.22 16.01
CA GLY A 171 3.22 -4.46 16.68
C GLY A 171 2.97 -5.72 15.84
N GLY A 172 3.04 -6.89 16.48
CA GLY A 172 2.89 -8.20 15.86
C GLY A 172 3.09 -9.31 16.90
N ASN A 173 3.09 -10.57 16.47
CA ASN A 173 3.55 -11.65 17.35
C ASN A 173 5.07 -11.58 17.56
N GLY A 174 5.58 -12.31 18.55
CA GLY A 174 7.00 -12.24 18.94
C GLY A 174 7.98 -12.52 17.80
N GLY A 175 7.65 -13.45 16.90
CA GLY A 175 8.47 -13.76 15.73
C GLY A 175 8.55 -12.59 14.72
N VAL A 176 7.41 -11.96 14.44
CA VAL A 176 7.34 -10.77 13.56
C VAL A 176 8.10 -9.60 14.18
N VAL A 177 7.87 -9.34 15.47
CA VAL A 177 8.58 -8.28 16.22
C VAL A 177 10.09 -8.50 16.16
N GLY A 178 10.54 -9.73 16.43
CA GLY A 178 11.95 -10.09 16.34
C GLY A 178 12.53 -9.91 14.94
N ALA A 179 11.81 -10.37 13.90
CA ALA A 179 12.26 -10.27 12.52
C ALA A 179 12.43 -8.80 12.07
N ILE A 180 11.45 -7.95 12.35
CA ILE A 180 11.49 -6.53 11.99
C ILE A 180 12.62 -5.82 12.74
N ARG A 181 12.74 -6.02 14.05
CA ARG A 181 13.75 -5.35 14.88
C ARG A 181 15.19 -5.78 14.61
N ASN A 182 15.38 -6.99 14.11
CA ASN A 182 16.69 -7.52 13.73
C ASN A 182 17.07 -7.23 12.27
N SER A 183 16.16 -6.67 11.47
CA SER A 183 16.45 -6.33 10.08
C SER A 183 17.34 -5.09 9.98
N PRO A 184 18.51 -5.17 9.32
CA PRO A 184 19.39 -4.01 9.15
C PRO A 184 18.80 -2.94 8.21
N ALA A 185 17.82 -3.31 7.40
CA ALA A 185 17.14 -2.42 6.47
C ALA A 185 15.96 -1.66 7.10
N ILE A 186 15.60 -1.97 8.35
CA ILE A 186 14.44 -1.36 9.01
C ILE A 186 14.87 -0.56 10.23
N ILE A 187 14.50 0.71 10.26
CA ILE A 187 14.55 1.57 11.44
C ILE A 187 13.17 1.50 12.09
N ASP A 188 13.08 0.79 13.22
CA ASP A 188 11.82 0.58 13.93
C ASP A 188 11.35 1.87 14.61
N VAL A 189 10.34 2.52 14.00
CA VAL A 189 9.60 3.66 14.57
C VAL A 189 8.13 3.27 14.84
N GLY A 190 7.90 2.00 15.15
CA GLY A 190 6.59 1.47 15.49
C GLY A 190 6.03 2.03 16.81
N TYR A 191 4.77 1.69 17.08
CA TYR A 191 4.02 2.20 18.24
C TYR A 191 4.78 2.04 19.58
N ASP A 192 5.42 0.88 19.80
CA ASP A 192 6.16 0.63 21.04
C ASP A 192 7.42 1.50 21.20
N ARG A 193 8.00 1.97 20.09
CA ARG A 193 9.24 2.77 20.08
C ARG A 193 8.99 4.27 20.02
N ALA A 194 7.91 4.69 19.38
CA ALA A 194 7.61 6.07 19.06
C ALA A 194 6.18 6.46 19.45
N SER A 195 5.66 5.93 20.56
CA SER A 195 4.24 6.07 20.99
C SER A 195 3.76 7.52 21.04
N GLY A 196 4.64 8.48 21.34
CA GLY A 196 4.32 9.91 21.36
C GLY A 196 3.90 10.49 19.99
N ASN A 197 4.24 9.81 18.88
CA ASN A 197 3.86 10.21 17.54
C ASN A 197 2.54 9.57 17.08
N TYR A 198 1.95 8.69 17.90
CA TYR A 198 0.73 7.98 17.58
C TYR A 198 -0.44 8.48 18.41
N PHE A 199 -1.62 8.40 17.84
CA PHE A 199 -2.87 8.75 18.52
C PHE A 199 -4.02 7.86 18.07
N ARG A 200 -5.08 7.81 18.88
CA ARG A 200 -6.32 7.12 18.50
C ARG A 200 -7.40 8.12 18.13
N ASP A 201 -7.94 7.95 16.93
CA ASP A 201 -9.13 8.69 16.50
C ASP A 201 -10.36 8.12 17.22
N ARG A 202 -10.93 8.91 18.12
CA ARG A 202 -12.08 8.50 18.94
C ARG A 202 -13.38 8.40 18.13
N SER A 203 -13.43 8.96 16.94
CA SER A 203 -14.59 8.84 16.04
C SER A 203 -14.67 7.45 15.37
N ARG A 204 -13.63 6.64 15.50
CA ARG A 204 -13.53 5.30 14.89
C ARG A 204 -13.39 4.22 15.94
N ARG A 205 -13.91 3.04 15.61
CA ARG A 205 -13.85 1.88 16.50
C ARG A 205 -12.45 1.25 16.48
N ALA A 206 -11.95 0.85 17.65
CA ALA A 206 -10.76 0.00 17.74
C ALA A 206 -11.05 -1.38 17.09
N PRO A 207 -10.08 -1.99 16.42
CA PRO A 207 -8.66 -1.61 16.30
C PRO A 207 -8.36 -0.70 15.08
N HIS A 208 -9.37 -0.21 14.35
CA HIS A 208 -9.25 0.56 13.10
C HIS A 208 -9.14 2.07 13.34
N ASN A 209 -8.52 2.47 14.44
CA ASN A 209 -8.50 3.87 14.90
C ASN A 209 -7.12 4.39 15.34
N LEU A 210 -6.04 3.62 15.13
CA LEU A 210 -4.69 4.07 15.45
C LEU A 210 -4.09 4.80 14.25
N TYR A 211 -3.61 6.02 14.47
CA TYR A 211 -3.00 6.86 13.46
C TYR A 211 -1.63 7.33 13.92
N VAL A 212 -0.78 7.75 12.99
CA VAL A 212 0.54 8.30 13.26
C VAL A 212 0.71 9.69 12.63
N GLN A 213 1.41 10.59 13.32
CA GLN A 213 1.92 11.85 12.79
C GLN A 213 3.17 11.54 11.97
N ALA A 214 2.99 11.17 10.71
CA ALA A 214 4.05 10.60 9.90
C ALA A 214 5.22 11.57 9.65
N ASN A 215 4.93 12.87 9.55
CA ASN A 215 5.97 13.87 9.33
C ASN A 215 6.99 13.93 10.46
N ASP A 216 6.57 13.68 11.69
CA ASP A 216 7.44 13.77 12.87
C ASP A 216 8.38 12.57 12.97
N LEU A 217 8.05 11.45 12.30
CA LEU A 217 8.87 10.23 12.34
C LEU A 217 10.23 10.40 11.65
N TRP A 218 10.34 11.29 10.65
CA TRP A 218 11.64 11.57 10.04
C TRP A 218 12.65 12.19 11.01
N GLY A 219 12.17 12.88 12.04
CA GLY A 219 13.02 13.38 13.13
C GLY A 219 13.65 12.28 14.01
N LEU A 220 13.15 11.03 13.91
CA LEU A 220 13.68 9.87 14.60
C LEU A 220 14.70 9.08 13.75
N ALA A 221 14.92 9.50 12.51
CA ALA A 221 15.88 8.84 11.63
C ALA A 221 17.32 9.06 12.16
N PRO A 222 18.16 8.03 12.18
CA PRO A 222 19.59 8.21 12.39
C PRO A 222 20.17 9.17 11.34
N ALA A 223 21.16 9.97 11.74
CA ALA A 223 21.77 10.97 10.86
C ALA A 223 22.42 10.36 9.60
N ASP A 224 22.79 9.10 9.66
CA ASP A 224 23.39 8.31 8.57
C ASP A 224 22.36 7.55 7.72
N ALA A 225 21.06 7.68 8.00
CA ALA A 225 20.01 7.01 7.23
C ALA A 225 19.91 7.62 5.82
N PRO A 226 20.26 6.87 4.76
CA PRO A 226 20.32 7.41 3.40
C PRO A 226 18.93 7.59 2.80
N ALA A 227 18.82 8.46 1.82
CA ALA A 227 17.69 8.45 0.90
C ALA A 227 17.66 7.12 0.11
N PRO A 228 16.49 6.67 -0.36
CA PRO A 228 16.41 5.51 -1.22
C PRO A 228 17.14 5.76 -2.55
N GLY A 229 17.66 4.69 -3.16
CA GLY A 229 18.13 4.73 -4.54
C GLY A 229 16.96 4.86 -5.53
N PRO A 230 17.23 5.23 -6.79
CA PRO A 230 16.21 5.25 -7.83
C PRO A 230 15.71 3.83 -8.10
N LEU A 231 14.37 3.65 -8.05
CA LEU A 231 13.72 2.36 -8.36
C LEU A 231 13.42 2.21 -9.85
N PHE A 232 13.18 3.32 -10.53
CA PHE A 232 12.84 3.34 -11.96
C PHE A 232 13.94 4.09 -12.71
N GLN A 233 14.40 3.51 -13.79
CA GLN A 233 15.40 4.07 -14.71
C GLN A 233 14.78 4.30 -16.08
#